data_26bd67cac632466082ef7ec6751bb932
#
_entry.id   26bd67cac632466082ef7ec6751bb932
#
_cell.length_a   1.000
_cell.length_b   1.000
_cell.length_c   1.000
_cell.angle_alpha   90.00
_cell.angle_beta   90.00
_cell.angle_gamma   90.00
#
_symmetry.space_group_name_H-M   'P 1'
#
loop_
_entity.id
_entity.type
_entity.pdbx_description
1 polymer ?
#
loop_
_entity_poly.entity_id
_entity_poly.type
_entity_poly.pdbx_seq_one_letter_code
_entity_poly.pdbx_strand_id
1 'polypeptide(L)'
;MLYEISKVKICVSDLLCVFKAMRRFTIEEQSADCSIMAMDHSVHCHGIESFDIHESHTQIFRIGQDLMLMDREWKHGGILYPFFQQESVSTFLLQAFYTHAVRRNTIQLHASLIEHSGFGIAFLGPSGIGKTTQAELWN
;
A
#
# COMPACT_ATOMS: atom_id res chain seq x y z
N MET A 1 10.07 -7.19 -3.92
CA MET A 1 9.49 -6.59 -5.15
C MET A 1 9.34 -5.10 -4.92
N LEU A 2 9.76 -4.27 -5.87
CA LEU A 2 9.70 -2.81 -5.76
C LEU A 2 8.57 -2.26 -6.64
N TYR A 3 7.74 -1.41 -6.08
CA TYR A 3 6.62 -0.76 -6.75
C TYR A 3 6.82 0.75 -6.77
N GLU A 4 6.53 1.40 -7.89
CA GLU A 4 6.50 2.85 -7.98
C GLU A 4 5.11 3.33 -8.40
N ILE A 5 4.54 4.25 -7.61
CA ILE A 5 3.30 4.96 -7.91
C ILE A 5 3.50 6.44 -7.61
N SER A 6 3.31 7.31 -8.60
CA SER A 6 3.47 8.77 -8.43
C SER A 6 4.81 9.15 -7.78
N LYS A 7 5.90 8.52 -8.21
CA LYS A 7 7.27 8.73 -7.70
C LYS A 7 7.49 8.27 -6.24
N VAL A 8 6.55 7.58 -5.63
CA VAL A 8 6.74 6.91 -4.34
C VAL A 8 7.13 5.46 -4.61
N LYS A 9 8.25 5.04 -4.05
CA LYS A 9 8.83 3.71 -4.23
C LYS A 9 8.72 2.90 -2.96
N ILE A 10 7.95 1.80 -3.00
CA ILE A 10 7.80 0.89 -1.87
C ILE A 10 8.36 -0.47 -2.24
N CYS A 11 9.37 -0.92 -1.50
CA CYS A 11 9.88 -2.28 -1.57
C CYS A 11 9.12 -3.18 -0.62
N VAL A 12 8.61 -4.28 -1.14
CA VAL A 12 7.97 -5.31 -0.32
C VAL A 12 8.74 -6.62 -0.52
N SER A 13 9.31 -7.13 0.57
CA SER A 13 10.02 -8.40 0.58
C SER A 13 9.13 -9.50 1.14
N ASP A 14 9.41 -10.71 0.71
CA ASP A 14 8.82 -11.96 1.21
C ASP A 14 7.30 -12.09 1.04
N LEU A 15 6.77 -11.55 -0.05
CA LEU A 15 5.38 -11.79 -0.40
C LEU A 15 5.25 -13.01 -1.30
N LEU A 16 4.63 -14.05 -0.78
CA LEU A 16 4.04 -15.14 -1.57
C LEU A 16 2.97 -14.62 -2.54
N CYS A 17 2.52 -13.40 -2.36
CA CYS A 17 1.42 -12.80 -3.09
C CYS A 17 1.85 -11.54 -3.81
N VAL A 18 2.12 -11.70 -5.06
CA VAL A 18 2.17 -10.58 -5.98
C VAL A 18 0.73 -10.13 -6.21
N PHE A 19 0.36 -8.99 -5.67
CA PHE A 19 -0.92 -8.37 -5.99
C PHE A 19 -1.01 -8.19 -7.50
N LYS A 20 -1.91 -8.92 -8.16
CA LYS A 20 -2.13 -8.79 -9.61
C LYS A 20 -2.29 -7.31 -10.02
N ALA A 21 -3.02 -6.55 -9.21
CA ALA A 21 -3.26 -5.13 -9.44
C ALA A 21 -1.98 -4.27 -9.34
N MET A 22 -0.99 -4.69 -8.56
CA MET A 22 0.26 -3.93 -8.36
C MET A 22 1.34 -4.28 -9.38
N ARG A 23 1.20 -5.37 -10.13
CA ARG A 23 2.24 -5.80 -11.12
C ARG A 23 2.58 -4.70 -12.13
N ARG A 24 1.60 -3.92 -12.56
CA ARG A 24 1.81 -2.82 -13.51
C ARG A 24 2.67 -1.67 -12.98
N PHE A 25 2.93 -1.63 -11.68
CA PHE A 25 3.75 -0.62 -11.02
C PHE A 25 5.13 -1.13 -10.62
N THR A 26 5.46 -2.37 -10.99
CA THR A 26 6.78 -2.97 -10.68
C THR A 26 7.87 -2.28 -11.48
N ILE A 27 8.98 -1.96 -10.81
CA ILE A 27 10.17 -1.37 -11.42
C ILE A 27 11.43 -2.15 -11.04
N GLU A 28 12.49 -2.01 -11.86
CA GLU A 28 13.81 -2.62 -11.64
C GLU A 28 14.80 -1.56 -11.13
N GLU A 29 14.60 -1.07 -9.93
CA GLU A 29 15.54 -0.15 -9.28
C GLU A 29 16.00 -0.70 -7.92
N GLN A 30 17.04 -0.08 -7.35
CA GLN A 30 17.63 -0.54 -6.08
C GLN A 30 17.25 0.32 -4.86
N SER A 31 16.70 1.51 -5.07
CA SER A 31 16.36 2.42 -3.97
C SER A 31 14.85 2.47 -3.73
N ALA A 32 14.45 2.35 -2.45
CA ALA A 32 13.06 2.49 -2.03
C ALA A 32 12.92 3.63 -1.01
N ASP A 33 11.76 4.29 -1.02
CA ASP A 33 11.39 5.27 0.01
C ASP A 33 10.95 4.57 1.30
N CYS A 34 10.37 3.38 1.13
CA CYS A 34 9.89 2.55 2.21
C CYS A 34 10.17 1.08 1.88
N SER A 35 10.66 0.34 2.87
CA SER A 35 10.88 -1.10 2.79
C SER A 35 10.02 -1.81 3.83
N ILE A 36 9.18 -2.72 3.36
CA ILE A 36 8.24 -3.46 4.19
C ILE A 36 8.50 -4.95 4.04
N MET A 37 8.72 -5.64 5.16
CA MET A 37 8.80 -7.10 5.21
C MET A 37 7.41 -7.65 5.56
N ALA A 38 6.87 -8.50 4.73
CA ALA A 38 5.61 -9.18 5.03
C ALA A 38 5.89 -10.62 5.47
N MET A 39 5.37 -11.01 6.62
CA MET A 39 5.63 -12.31 7.24
C MET A 39 4.33 -12.99 7.64
N ASP A 40 4.20 -14.25 7.25
CA ASP A 40 3.15 -15.13 7.76
C ASP A 40 3.56 -15.64 9.13
N HIS A 41 2.92 -15.12 10.16
CA HIS A 41 3.25 -15.48 11.52
C HIS A 41 2.68 -16.85 11.93
N SER A 42 1.77 -17.45 11.17
CA SER A 42 1.30 -18.81 11.43
C SER A 42 2.42 -19.85 11.22
N VAL A 43 3.36 -19.55 10.33
CA VAL A 43 4.48 -20.43 10.00
C VAL A 43 5.71 -20.18 10.88
N HIS A 44 5.92 -18.94 11.31
CA HIS A 44 7.16 -18.52 11.97
C HIS A 44 7.04 -18.28 13.47
N CYS A 45 5.83 -18.27 14.03
CA CYS A 45 5.60 -17.92 15.43
C CYS A 45 5.41 -19.10 16.38
N HIS A 46 5.75 -20.32 15.98
CA HIS A 46 5.92 -21.40 16.93
C HIS A 46 7.15 -21.12 17.82
N GLY A 47 6.94 -20.37 18.89
CA GLY A 47 7.97 -20.02 19.86
C GLY A 47 8.20 -18.53 20.12
N ILE A 48 7.52 -17.62 19.41
CA ILE A 48 7.55 -16.21 19.75
C ILE A 48 6.39 -15.94 20.71
N GLU A 49 6.64 -16.10 22.00
CA GLU A 49 5.69 -15.78 23.07
C GLU A 49 5.58 -14.25 23.30
N SER A 50 6.56 -13.50 22.85
CA SER A 50 6.58 -12.04 22.92
C SER A 50 7.17 -11.44 21.65
N PHE A 51 6.50 -10.46 21.10
CA PHE A 51 7.04 -9.62 20.04
C PHE A 51 7.66 -8.38 20.70
N ASP A 52 8.98 -8.33 20.76
CA ASP A 52 9.69 -7.13 21.21
C ASP A 52 9.51 -6.04 20.16
N ILE A 53 8.57 -5.14 20.44
CA ILE A 53 8.42 -3.91 19.66
C ILE A 53 9.62 -3.04 20.01
N HIS A 54 10.60 -3.04 19.13
CA HIS A 54 11.76 -2.18 19.29
C HIS A 54 11.31 -0.72 19.37
N GLU A 55 11.94 0.11 20.19
CA GLU A 55 11.64 1.54 20.34
C GLU A 55 11.61 2.31 19.01
N SER A 56 12.26 1.76 17.98
CA SER A 56 12.22 2.31 16.61
C SER A 56 10.86 2.14 15.92
N HIS A 57 10.03 1.16 16.32
CA HIS A 57 8.70 0.93 15.75
C HIS A 57 7.67 1.70 16.58
N THR A 58 7.35 2.89 16.16
CA THR A 58 6.44 3.78 16.89
C THR A 58 5.03 3.81 16.33
N GLN A 59 4.81 3.26 15.14
CA GLN A 59 3.51 3.22 14.50
C GLN A 59 3.02 1.78 14.38
N ILE A 60 1.90 1.50 15.01
CA ILE A 60 1.28 0.16 15.01
C ILE A 60 -0.14 0.29 14.47
N PHE A 61 -0.44 -0.45 13.42
CA PHE A 61 -1.78 -0.53 12.84
C PHE A 61 -2.27 -1.97 12.91
N ARG A 62 -3.57 -2.13 13.23
CA ARG A 62 -4.20 -3.43 13.34
C ARG A 62 -5.45 -3.50 12.47
N ILE A 63 -5.59 -4.58 11.73
CA ILE A 63 -6.82 -4.95 11.01
C ILE A 63 -7.12 -6.39 11.35
N GLY A 64 -8.13 -6.63 12.19
CA GLY A 64 -8.41 -7.97 12.71
C GLY A 64 -7.22 -8.53 13.49
N GLN A 65 -6.63 -9.61 12.99
CA GLN A 65 -5.42 -10.24 13.55
C GLN A 65 -4.13 -9.78 12.87
N ASP A 66 -4.24 -9.08 11.76
CA ASP A 66 -3.09 -8.58 11.02
C ASP A 66 -2.54 -7.32 11.65
N LEU A 67 -1.22 -7.19 11.64
CA LEU A 67 -0.51 -6.05 12.20
C LEU A 67 0.43 -5.45 11.15
N MET A 68 0.51 -4.12 11.12
CA MET A 68 1.60 -3.40 10.47
C MET A 68 2.37 -2.61 11.53
N LEU A 69 3.67 -2.78 11.53
CA LEU A 69 4.62 -2.06 12.37
C LEU A 69 5.50 -1.20 11.48
N MET A 70 5.61 0.08 11.79
CA MET A 70 6.44 1.01 11.02
C MET A 70 7.35 1.80 11.95
N ASP A 71 8.55 2.12 11.47
CA ASP A 71 9.40 3.08 12.16
C ASP A 71 8.79 4.49 12.13
N ARG A 72 9.33 5.38 12.95
CA ARG A 72 8.86 6.77 13.08
C ARG A 72 8.88 7.54 11.76
N GLU A 73 9.83 7.22 10.90
CA GLU A 73 10.02 7.90 9.63
C GLU A 73 9.27 7.25 8.45
N TRP A 74 8.62 6.11 8.69
CA TRP A 74 7.94 5.31 7.68
C TRP A 74 8.87 4.75 6.60
N LYS A 75 10.15 4.54 6.93
CA LYS A 75 11.14 3.98 6.02
C LYS A 75 11.22 2.46 6.06
N HIS A 76 11.04 1.89 7.26
CA HIS A 76 11.15 0.45 7.46
C HIS A 76 10.00 -0.05 8.31
N GLY A 77 9.50 -1.22 7.96
CA GLY A 77 8.45 -1.85 8.73
C GLY A 77 8.20 -3.29 8.38
N GLY A 78 7.22 -3.86 9.05
CA GLY A 78 6.77 -5.23 8.84
C GLY A 78 5.26 -5.33 8.81
N ILE A 79 4.75 -6.28 8.04
CA ILE A 79 3.36 -6.72 8.07
C ILE A 79 3.36 -8.16 8.57
N LEU A 80 2.67 -8.39 9.70
CA LEU A 80 2.49 -9.69 10.31
C LEU A 80 1.05 -10.14 10.10
N TYR A 81 0.86 -11.32 9.54
CA TYR A 81 -0.47 -11.89 9.30
C TYR A 81 -0.49 -13.38 9.66
N PRO A 82 -1.52 -13.86 10.39
CA PRO A 82 -1.66 -15.29 10.71
C PRO A 82 -2.13 -16.12 9.53
N PHE A 83 -2.96 -15.51 8.69
CA PHE A 83 -3.46 -16.08 7.45
C PHE A 83 -3.49 -14.96 6.42
N PHE A 84 -2.91 -15.19 5.26
CA PHE A 84 -2.86 -14.16 4.24
C PHE A 84 -4.26 -13.64 3.88
N GLN A 85 -4.52 -12.38 4.26
CA GLN A 85 -5.70 -11.64 3.87
C GLN A 85 -5.28 -10.50 2.95
N GLN A 86 -5.54 -10.66 1.67
CA GLN A 86 -5.14 -9.68 0.65
C GLN A 86 -5.63 -8.26 0.96
N GLU A 87 -6.81 -8.13 1.55
CA GLU A 87 -7.42 -6.83 1.87
C GLU A 87 -6.64 -6.07 2.94
N SER A 88 -6.25 -6.74 4.03
CA SER A 88 -5.47 -6.14 5.10
C SER A 88 -4.10 -5.70 4.62
N VAL A 89 -3.39 -6.56 3.92
CA VAL A 89 -2.06 -6.25 3.38
C VAL A 89 -2.14 -5.10 2.38
N SER A 90 -3.15 -5.09 1.50
CA SER A 90 -3.40 -3.99 0.57
C SER A 90 -3.62 -2.67 1.30
N THR A 91 -4.42 -2.69 2.38
CA THR A 91 -4.72 -1.50 3.18
C THR A 91 -3.45 -0.97 3.86
N PHE A 92 -2.61 -1.84 4.42
CA PHE A 92 -1.35 -1.43 5.02
C PHE A 92 -0.37 -0.84 3.99
N LEU A 93 -0.26 -1.44 2.81
CA LEU A 93 0.58 -0.89 1.74
C LEU A 93 0.07 0.46 1.24
N LEU A 94 -1.25 0.64 1.12
CA LEU A 94 -1.84 1.92 0.79
C LEU A 94 -1.57 2.97 1.87
N GLN A 95 -1.62 2.60 3.15
CA GLN A 95 -1.29 3.52 4.25
C GLN A 95 0.16 4.01 4.15
N ALA A 96 1.12 3.11 3.90
CA ALA A 96 2.50 3.49 3.69
C ALA A 96 2.66 4.39 2.45
N PHE A 97 2.00 4.04 1.35
CA PHE A 97 1.99 4.84 0.13
C PHE A 97 1.46 6.25 0.38
N TYR A 98 0.31 6.41 1.04
CA TYR A 98 -0.29 7.71 1.32
C TYR A 98 0.59 8.59 2.20
N THR A 99 1.24 8.01 3.19
CA THR A 99 2.15 8.73 4.08
C THR A 99 3.31 9.36 3.29
N HIS A 100 3.90 8.62 2.37
CA HIS A 100 4.96 9.14 1.50
C HIS A 100 4.44 10.10 0.43
N ALA A 101 3.26 9.86 -0.14
CA ALA A 101 2.64 10.70 -1.15
C ALA A 101 2.33 12.10 -0.60
N VAL A 102 1.75 12.19 0.60
CA VAL A 102 1.46 13.47 1.26
C VAL A 102 2.75 14.28 1.51
N ARG A 103 3.84 13.63 1.91
CA ARG A 103 5.15 14.29 2.08
C ARG A 103 5.72 14.86 0.76
N ARG A 104 5.18 14.43 -0.38
CA ARG A 104 5.54 14.88 -1.73
C ARG A 104 4.47 15.78 -2.35
N ASN A 105 3.62 16.39 -1.54
CA ASN A 105 2.51 17.23 -1.98
C ASN A 105 1.57 16.51 -2.98
N THR A 106 1.42 15.20 -2.83
CA THR A 106 0.56 14.36 -3.66
C THR A 106 -0.60 13.87 -2.82
N ILE A 107 -1.82 14.00 -3.35
CA ILE A 107 -3.04 13.47 -2.73
C ILE A 107 -3.65 12.40 -3.62
N GLN A 108 -4.33 11.46 -3.01
CA GLN A 108 -5.14 10.49 -3.74
C GLN A 108 -6.58 10.98 -3.83
N LEU A 109 -7.15 10.82 -5.01
CA LEU A 109 -8.56 11.08 -5.26
C LEU A 109 -9.26 9.77 -5.66
N HIS A 110 -10.41 9.51 -5.06
CA HIS A 110 -11.31 8.46 -5.53
C HIS A 110 -12.16 9.03 -6.67
N ALA A 111 -11.69 8.83 -7.89
CA ALA A 111 -12.28 9.41 -9.10
C ALA A 111 -12.28 8.40 -10.25
N SER A 112 -13.15 8.62 -11.23
CA SER A 112 -12.97 8.11 -12.59
C SER A 112 -12.28 9.18 -13.41
N LEU A 113 -11.31 8.82 -14.24
CA LEU A 113 -10.49 9.73 -15.03
C LEU A 113 -10.59 9.35 -16.51
N ILE A 114 -10.78 10.36 -17.35
CA ILE A 114 -10.64 10.23 -18.80
C ILE A 114 -9.59 11.22 -19.31
N GLU A 115 -9.02 10.91 -20.45
CA GLU A 115 -8.19 11.86 -21.20
C GLU A 115 -8.98 12.36 -22.41
N HIS A 116 -9.04 13.67 -22.60
CA HIS A 116 -9.67 14.28 -23.77
C HIS A 116 -8.83 15.46 -24.25
N SER A 117 -8.38 15.40 -25.48
CA SER A 117 -7.59 16.47 -26.13
C SER A 117 -6.35 16.89 -25.32
N GLY A 118 -5.65 15.96 -24.68
CA GLY A 118 -4.46 16.22 -23.85
C GLY A 118 -4.77 16.67 -22.42
N PHE A 119 -6.03 16.74 -22.03
CA PHE A 119 -6.46 17.10 -20.68
C PHE A 119 -7.03 15.89 -19.94
N GLY A 120 -6.67 15.74 -18.66
CA GLY A 120 -7.30 14.77 -17.76
C GLY A 120 -8.57 15.38 -17.15
N ILE A 121 -9.71 14.71 -17.32
CA ILE A 121 -11.00 15.12 -16.71
C ILE A 121 -11.34 14.09 -15.63
N ALA A 122 -11.41 14.54 -14.37
CA ALA A 122 -11.71 13.69 -13.23
C ALA A 122 -13.16 13.88 -12.76
N PHE A 123 -13.89 12.78 -12.68
CA PHE A 123 -15.23 12.75 -12.10
C PHE A 123 -15.14 12.37 -10.63
N LEU A 124 -15.45 13.32 -9.75
CA LEU A 124 -15.40 13.18 -8.29
C LEU A 124 -16.82 13.09 -7.71
N GLY A 125 -16.96 12.39 -6.60
CA GLY A 125 -18.23 12.29 -5.88
C GLY A 125 -18.34 11.05 -5.00
N PRO A 126 -19.42 10.92 -4.22
CA PRO A 126 -19.66 9.75 -3.38
C PRO A 126 -19.63 8.42 -4.13
N SER A 127 -19.45 7.31 -3.41
CA SER A 127 -19.55 5.97 -4.01
C SER A 127 -20.96 5.77 -4.60
N GLY A 128 -21.05 5.12 -5.75
CA GLY A 128 -22.33 4.82 -6.42
C GLY A 128 -22.98 5.96 -7.20
N ILE A 129 -22.41 7.18 -7.21
CA ILE A 129 -23.01 8.33 -7.93
C ILE A 129 -22.91 8.26 -9.47
N GLY A 130 -22.27 7.23 -10.01
CA GLY A 130 -22.15 7.05 -11.46
C GLY A 130 -20.88 7.63 -12.09
N LYS A 131 -19.80 7.83 -11.31
CA LYS A 131 -18.51 8.33 -11.85
C LYS A 131 -17.98 7.50 -13.01
N THR A 132 -18.00 6.17 -12.87
CA THR A 132 -17.55 5.24 -13.92
C THR A 132 -18.44 5.33 -15.14
N THR A 133 -19.77 5.37 -14.95
CA THR A 133 -20.73 5.54 -16.04
C THR A 133 -20.49 6.84 -16.81
N GLN A 134 -20.20 7.94 -16.10
CA GLN A 134 -19.86 9.19 -16.76
C GLN A 134 -18.58 9.05 -17.59
N ALA A 135 -17.53 8.44 -17.04
CA ALA A 135 -16.29 8.23 -17.79
C ALA A 135 -16.50 7.34 -19.03
N GLU A 136 -17.34 6.31 -18.93
CA GLU A 136 -17.69 5.42 -20.04
C GLU A 136 -18.47 6.12 -21.17
N LEU A 137 -19.28 7.13 -20.84
CA LEU A 137 -20.03 7.90 -21.84
C LEU A 137 -19.16 8.87 -22.67
N TRP A 138 -17.93 9.09 -22.23
CA TRP A 138 -16.95 9.95 -22.91
C TRP A 138 -15.97 9.18 -23.81
N ASN A 139 -15.99 7.87 -23.75
CA ASN A 139 -15.21 6.97 -24.61
C ASN A 139 -16.01 6.57 -25.84
#